data_081bae668b673b35b92177ac2c5b3607
#
_entry.id   081bae668b673b35b92177ac2c5b3607
#
_cell.length_a   1.000
_cell.length_b   1.000
_cell.length_c   1.000
_cell.angle_alpha   90.00
_cell.angle_beta   90.00
_cell.angle_gamma   90.00
#
_symmetry.space_group_name_H-M   'P 1'
#
loop_
_entity.id
_entity.type
_entity.pdbx_description
1 polymer ?
#
loop_
_entity_poly.entity_id
_entity_poly.type
_entity_poly.pdbx_seq_one_letter_code
_entity_poly.pdbx_strand_id
1 'polypeptide(L)'
;MLLSANESYQRAAEDIEVLTGLKVSHSTQQRLVQRHRFNSPEVSQTVEEMSVDGGKIRLRTPLGQASRWQDYKAINLHEQCVAAFFQENTDLVNWANQQALSRPVICLGDGHDGIWNIFEQIGDEAGRCEIVDWYHLVENLAKTGDPKQRLDAAEACLWMGDVDGAIDLFRDGQHPQVLNFITYLNEHRHRIVNYSYYQAEGISIGSGAIESTVKQIGRRVKISGAQWAKENVPQVLRHRTAYLNGQLSRAGVQN
;
A
#
# COMPACT_ATOMS: atom_id res chain seq x y z
N MET A 1 3.70 24.51 2.59
CA MET A 1 3.11 23.15 2.46
C MET A 1 4.15 22.07 2.22
N LEU A 2 5.22 22.32 1.45
CA LEU A 2 6.25 21.31 1.14
C LEU A 2 6.87 20.66 2.41
N LEU A 3 7.35 21.47 3.35
CA LEU A 3 7.94 20.98 4.61
C LEU A 3 6.92 20.19 5.43
N SER A 4 5.71 20.72 5.61
CA SER A 4 4.65 20.07 6.40
C SER A 4 4.08 18.79 5.79
N ALA A 5 4.45 18.45 4.54
CA ALA A 5 4.18 17.14 3.97
C ALA A 5 5.14 16.05 4.48
N ASN A 6 6.29 16.43 5.04
CA ASN A 6 7.33 15.52 5.52
C ASN A 6 7.47 15.48 7.05
N GLU A 7 7.11 16.56 7.73
CA GLU A 7 7.34 16.75 9.15
C GLU A 7 6.11 17.31 9.86
N SER A 8 6.19 17.48 11.19
CA SER A 8 5.11 18.10 11.96
C SER A 8 4.88 19.55 11.54
N TYR A 9 3.65 20.05 11.73
CA TYR A 9 3.36 21.46 11.46
C TYR A 9 4.21 22.42 12.31
N GLN A 10 4.58 21.99 13.52
CA GLN A 10 5.45 22.78 14.39
C GLN A 10 6.86 22.84 13.81
N ARG A 11 7.45 21.69 13.45
CA ARG A 11 8.79 21.64 12.86
C ARG A 11 8.85 22.40 11.55
N ALA A 12 7.85 22.25 10.69
CA ALA A 12 7.75 23.02 9.45
C ALA A 12 7.70 24.54 9.67
N ALA A 13 7.07 25.01 10.76
CA ALA A 13 7.08 26.43 11.12
C ALA A 13 8.48 26.90 11.55
N GLU A 14 9.16 26.12 12.39
CA GLU A 14 10.53 26.38 12.82
C GLU A 14 11.51 26.42 11.64
N ASP A 15 11.44 25.44 10.74
CA ASP A 15 12.31 25.35 9.58
C ASP A 15 12.07 26.49 8.56
N ILE A 16 10.80 26.95 8.39
CA ILE A 16 10.51 28.13 7.60
C ILE A 16 11.18 29.39 8.19
N GLU A 17 11.10 29.57 9.51
CA GLU A 17 11.74 30.71 10.16
C GLU A 17 13.26 30.66 9.96
N VAL A 18 13.89 29.50 10.12
CA VAL A 18 15.32 29.33 9.92
C VAL A 18 15.74 29.59 8.47
N LEU A 19 14.98 29.08 7.50
CA LEU A 19 15.34 29.14 6.07
C LEU A 19 15.04 30.50 5.44
N THR A 20 14.03 31.22 5.94
CA THR A 20 13.52 32.42 5.26
C THR A 20 13.46 33.69 6.15
N GLY A 21 13.62 33.54 7.46
CA GLY A 21 13.40 34.62 8.44
C GLY A 21 11.92 34.93 8.69
N LEU A 22 10.98 34.25 8.03
CA LEU A 22 9.55 34.48 8.15
C LEU A 22 8.92 33.65 9.26
N LYS A 23 8.24 34.31 10.20
CA LYS A 23 7.48 33.62 11.27
C LYS A 23 6.10 33.21 10.80
N VAL A 24 5.88 31.90 10.70
CA VAL A 24 4.57 31.30 10.36
C VAL A 24 4.18 30.32 11.45
N SER A 25 3.03 30.51 12.11
CA SER A 25 2.61 29.60 13.18
C SER A 25 2.28 28.20 12.65
N HIS A 26 2.45 27.18 13.49
CA HIS A 26 2.05 25.80 13.17
C HIS A 26 0.55 25.68 12.84
N SER A 27 -0.31 26.49 13.49
CA SER A 27 -1.74 26.51 13.21
C SER A 27 -2.05 27.14 11.85
N THR A 28 -1.25 28.09 11.37
CA THR A 28 -1.35 28.60 10.00
C THR A 28 -0.95 27.52 9.00
N GLN A 29 0.14 26.77 9.24
CA GLN A 29 0.53 25.63 8.41
C GLN A 29 -0.61 24.60 8.31
N GLN A 30 -1.19 24.23 9.43
CA GLN A 30 -2.33 23.29 9.46
C GLN A 30 -3.52 23.83 8.66
N ARG A 31 -3.91 25.09 8.87
CA ARG A 31 -5.05 25.71 8.16
C ARG A 31 -4.81 25.77 6.64
N LEU A 32 -3.60 26.06 6.20
CA LEU A 32 -3.24 26.07 4.79
C LEU A 32 -3.43 24.68 4.18
N VAL A 33 -2.95 23.62 4.83
CA VAL A 33 -3.15 22.24 4.37
C VAL A 33 -4.64 21.88 4.34
N GLN A 34 -5.39 22.21 5.39
CA GLN A 34 -6.82 21.86 5.48
C GLN A 34 -7.69 22.59 4.43
N ARG A 35 -7.31 23.78 4.00
CA ARG A 35 -8.06 24.57 3.01
C ARG A 35 -7.64 24.28 1.57
N HIS A 36 -6.47 23.73 1.37
CA HIS A 36 -5.95 23.48 0.04
C HIS A 36 -6.71 22.35 -0.64
N ARG A 37 -7.05 22.51 -1.92
CA ARG A 37 -7.55 21.43 -2.75
C ARG A 37 -6.37 20.73 -3.41
N PHE A 38 -6.10 19.49 -2.97
CA PHE A 38 -5.16 18.63 -3.67
C PHE A 38 -5.91 17.94 -4.81
N ASN A 39 -5.40 18.08 -6.02
CA ASN A 39 -5.94 17.34 -7.15
C ASN A 39 -5.75 15.83 -6.94
N SER A 40 -6.72 15.04 -7.36
CA SER A 40 -6.52 13.60 -7.46
C SER A 40 -5.37 13.34 -8.45
N PRO A 41 -4.43 12.47 -8.12
CA PRO A 41 -3.39 12.12 -9.08
C PRO A 41 -4.01 11.42 -10.29
N GLU A 42 -3.49 11.71 -11.47
CA GLU A 42 -3.89 11.06 -12.72
C GLU A 42 -2.66 10.49 -13.39
N VAL A 43 -2.82 9.34 -14.03
CA VAL A 43 -1.72 8.72 -14.78
C VAL A 43 -1.52 9.40 -16.12
N SER A 44 -0.27 9.48 -16.57
CA SER A 44 0.08 10.04 -17.88
C SER A 44 0.20 8.97 -18.98
N GLN A 45 0.28 7.71 -18.58
CA GLN A 45 0.43 6.55 -19.46
C GLN A 45 -0.50 5.43 -19.00
N THR A 46 -0.70 4.42 -19.83
CA THR A 46 -1.44 3.21 -19.46
C THR A 46 -0.76 2.50 -18.30
N VAL A 47 -1.53 2.13 -17.29
CA VAL A 47 -1.08 1.41 -16.10
C VAL A 47 -1.04 -0.08 -16.43
N GLU A 48 0.13 -0.66 -16.41
CA GLU A 48 0.33 -2.10 -16.66
C GLU A 48 0.29 -2.92 -15.38
N GLU A 49 0.73 -2.32 -14.27
CA GLU A 49 0.77 -2.97 -12.96
C GLU A 49 0.25 -2.03 -11.86
N MET A 50 -0.40 -2.62 -10.86
CA MET A 50 -0.81 -1.91 -9.65
C MET A 50 -0.63 -2.79 -8.43
N SER A 51 -0.46 -2.14 -7.28
CA SER A 51 -0.42 -2.82 -5.99
C SER A 51 -1.19 -2.04 -4.92
N VAL A 52 -1.83 -2.75 -4.01
CA VAL A 52 -2.61 -2.18 -2.90
C VAL A 52 -2.11 -2.77 -1.58
N ASP A 53 -1.98 -1.91 -0.57
CA ASP A 53 -1.65 -2.33 0.80
C ASP A 53 -2.28 -1.39 1.83
N GLY A 54 -2.26 -1.79 3.09
CA GLY A 54 -2.82 -1.05 4.20
C GLY A 54 -1.78 -0.45 5.13
N GLY A 55 -2.10 0.72 5.66
CA GLY A 55 -1.35 1.31 6.75
C GLY A 55 -2.27 1.71 7.90
N LYS A 56 -1.68 1.95 9.08
CA LYS A 56 -2.43 2.40 10.26
C LYS A 56 -2.10 3.84 10.61
N ILE A 57 -3.11 4.59 11.02
CA ILE A 57 -3.01 5.96 11.51
C ILE A 57 -3.61 6.08 12.91
N ARG A 58 -2.94 6.81 13.80
CA ARG A 58 -3.39 7.01 15.17
C ARG A 58 -4.38 8.16 15.23
N LEU A 59 -5.58 7.88 15.70
CA LEU A 59 -6.59 8.90 15.92
C LEU A 59 -6.42 9.55 17.29
N ARG A 60 -6.87 10.82 17.40
CA ARG A 60 -6.97 11.53 18.67
C ARG A 60 -8.03 10.86 19.54
N THR A 61 -7.66 10.56 20.78
CA THR A 61 -8.55 10.04 21.82
C THR A 61 -8.57 11.02 22.99
N PRO A 62 -9.65 11.06 23.78
CA PRO A 62 -9.67 11.84 25.03
C PRO A 62 -8.53 11.45 25.97
N LEU A 63 -8.13 12.39 26.83
CA LEU A 63 -7.09 12.16 27.81
C LEU A 63 -7.46 10.96 28.71
N GLY A 64 -6.50 10.06 28.95
CA GLY A 64 -6.70 8.85 29.75
C GLY A 64 -7.30 7.66 29.01
N GLN A 65 -7.71 7.82 27.74
CA GLN A 65 -8.18 6.70 26.93
C GLN A 65 -7.03 6.04 26.14
N ALA A 66 -7.20 4.74 25.85
CA ALA A 66 -6.26 3.99 25.03
C ALA A 66 -6.17 4.57 23.60
N SER A 67 -4.98 4.47 23.03
CA SER A 67 -4.76 4.91 21.65
C SER A 67 -5.61 4.13 20.65
N ARG A 68 -6.30 4.82 19.76
CA ARG A 68 -7.11 4.22 18.70
C ARG A 68 -6.38 4.31 17.38
N TRP A 69 -6.10 3.16 16.79
CA TRP A 69 -5.52 3.04 15.46
C TRP A 69 -6.61 2.68 14.46
N GLN A 70 -6.54 3.24 13.27
CA GLN A 70 -7.46 2.95 12.18
C GLN A 70 -6.68 2.72 10.89
N ASP A 71 -7.22 1.87 10.04
CA ASP A 71 -6.57 1.52 8.78
C ASP A 71 -6.90 2.53 7.69
N TYR A 72 -5.94 2.77 6.82
CA TYR A 72 -6.11 3.38 5.51
C TYR A 72 -5.58 2.41 4.45
N LYS A 73 -6.07 2.54 3.23
CA LYS A 73 -5.54 1.82 2.07
C LYS A 73 -4.75 2.77 1.19
N ALA A 74 -3.62 2.29 0.68
CA ALA A 74 -2.83 2.97 -0.33
C ALA A 74 -2.78 2.10 -1.58
N ILE A 75 -2.75 2.74 -2.73
CA ILE A 75 -2.59 2.13 -4.03
C ILE A 75 -1.41 2.79 -4.75
N ASN A 76 -0.58 1.98 -5.37
CA ASN A 76 0.51 2.40 -6.24
C ASN A 76 0.21 1.92 -7.65
N LEU A 77 0.10 2.85 -8.59
CA LEU A 77 -0.06 2.56 -10.01
C LEU A 77 1.32 2.59 -10.68
N HIS A 78 2.05 1.52 -10.45
CA HIS A 78 3.34 1.17 -11.01
C HIS A 78 4.22 2.39 -11.36
N GLU A 79 4.78 3.04 -10.33
CA GLU A 79 5.69 4.18 -10.43
C GLU A 79 5.11 5.47 -11.07
N GLN A 80 3.87 5.44 -11.58
CA GLN A 80 3.27 6.63 -12.17
C GLN A 80 2.66 7.55 -11.12
N CYS A 81 1.83 7.00 -10.23
CA CYS A 81 1.29 7.77 -9.11
C CYS A 81 0.81 6.87 -7.96
N VAL A 82 0.67 7.50 -6.80
CA VAL A 82 0.17 6.87 -5.59
C VAL A 82 -1.02 7.63 -5.03
N ALA A 83 -1.99 6.91 -4.46
CA ALA A 83 -3.11 7.51 -3.75
C ALA A 83 -3.33 6.78 -2.41
N ALA A 84 -4.00 7.45 -1.47
CA ALA A 84 -4.35 6.83 -0.19
C ALA A 84 -5.73 7.29 0.28
N PHE A 85 -6.51 6.35 0.80
CA PHE A 85 -7.92 6.52 1.17
C PHE A 85 -8.14 6.04 2.60
N PHE A 86 -8.89 6.82 3.38
CA PHE A 86 -9.16 6.51 4.77
C PHE A 86 -10.58 5.97 4.93
N GLN A 87 -10.70 4.66 5.12
CA GLN A 87 -12.00 3.98 5.28
C GLN A 87 -12.99 4.18 4.11
N GLU A 88 -12.50 4.47 2.92
CA GLU A 88 -13.27 4.78 1.72
C GLU A 88 -12.80 3.91 0.56
N ASN A 89 -13.00 2.57 0.68
CA ASN A 89 -12.58 1.62 -0.37
C ASN A 89 -13.31 1.87 -1.69
N THR A 90 -14.58 2.30 -1.64
CA THR A 90 -15.37 2.64 -2.83
C THR A 90 -14.73 3.80 -3.60
N ASP A 91 -14.25 4.82 -2.91
CA ASP A 91 -13.58 5.95 -3.55
C ASP A 91 -12.23 5.55 -4.16
N LEU A 92 -11.51 4.62 -3.50
CA LEU A 92 -10.29 4.04 -4.06
C LEU A 92 -10.58 3.31 -5.36
N VAL A 93 -11.58 2.43 -5.36
CA VAL A 93 -12.00 1.67 -6.54
C VAL A 93 -12.47 2.58 -7.66
N ASN A 94 -13.32 3.57 -7.37
CA ASN A 94 -13.79 4.54 -8.36
C ASN A 94 -12.63 5.32 -8.96
N TRP A 95 -11.69 5.76 -8.14
CA TRP A 95 -10.51 6.48 -8.62
C TRP A 95 -9.63 5.59 -9.51
N ALA A 96 -9.38 4.34 -9.12
CA ALA A 96 -8.59 3.40 -9.92
C ALA A 96 -9.25 3.09 -11.27
N ASN A 97 -10.57 2.90 -11.29
CA ASN A 97 -11.34 2.65 -12.51
C ASN A 97 -11.41 3.84 -13.47
N GLN A 98 -11.09 5.07 -13.00
CA GLN A 98 -10.98 6.25 -13.86
C GLN A 98 -9.62 6.37 -14.56
N GLN A 99 -8.64 5.54 -14.16
CA GLN A 99 -7.32 5.55 -14.76
C GLN A 99 -7.28 4.73 -16.06
N ALA A 100 -6.32 5.04 -16.92
CA ALA A 100 -6.08 4.25 -18.13
C ALA A 100 -5.36 2.93 -17.77
N LEU A 101 -6.12 1.85 -17.57
CA LEU A 101 -5.59 0.53 -17.23
C LEU A 101 -5.35 -0.31 -18.49
N SER A 102 -4.25 -1.08 -18.51
CA SER A 102 -4.00 -2.10 -19.53
C SER A 102 -4.97 -3.28 -19.38
N ARG A 103 -5.00 -4.14 -20.37
CA ARG A 103 -5.78 -5.37 -20.35
C ARG A 103 -4.92 -6.55 -20.85
N PRO A 104 -4.53 -7.48 -19.97
CA PRO A 104 -4.77 -7.44 -18.52
C PRO A 104 -3.91 -6.40 -17.82
N VAL A 105 -4.38 -5.89 -16.66
CA VAL A 105 -3.58 -5.16 -15.71
C VAL A 105 -3.11 -6.12 -14.60
N ILE A 106 -1.84 -6.03 -14.24
CA ILE A 106 -1.25 -6.85 -13.17
C ILE A 106 -1.66 -6.26 -11.81
N CYS A 107 -2.22 -7.10 -10.94
CA CYS A 107 -2.66 -6.74 -9.59
C CYS A 107 -1.85 -7.51 -8.54
N LEU A 108 -0.95 -6.83 -7.83
CA LEU A 108 -0.08 -7.43 -6.81
C LEU A 108 -0.63 -7.20 -5.41
N GLY A 109 -0.80 -8.27 -4.63
CA GLY A 109 -1.33 -8.22 -3.26
C GLY A 109 -0.67 -9.22 -2.31
N ASP A 110 -0.75 -8.92 -1.01
CA ASP A 110 -0.11 -9.67 0.09
C ASP A 110 -0.86 -10.95 0.53
N GLY A 111 -1.98 -11.27 -0.11
CA GLY A 111 -2.83 -12.41 0.26
C GLY A 111 -3.91 -12.07 1.30
N HIS A 112 -4.09 -10.81 1.69
CA HIS A 112 -5.15 -10.41 2.61
C HIS A 112 -6.47 -10.17 1.83
N ASP A 113 -7.58 -10.80 2.26
CA ASP A 113 -8.89 -10.70 1.61
C ASP A 113 -9.33 -9.26 1.32
N GLY A 114 -9.07 -8.35 2.25
CA GLY A 114 -9.41 -6.94 2.08
C GLY A 114 -8.69 -6.22 0.93
N ILE A 115 -7.60 -6.81 0.40
CA ILE A 115 -6.90 -6.33 -0.80
C ILE A 115 -7.57 -6.92 -2.03
N TRP A 116 -7.85 -8.22 -2.03
CA TRP A 116 -8.50 -8.91 -3.14
C TRP A 116 -9.90 -8.38 -3.39
N ASN A 117 -10.69 -8.12 -2.34
CA ASN A 117 -12.01 -7.48 -2.44
C ASN A 117 -11.97 -6.08 -3.09
N ILE A 118 -10.81 -5.39 -3.05
CA ILE A 118 -10.61 -4.12 -3.76
C ILE A 118 -10.32 -4.42 -5.23
N PHE A 119 -9.38 -5.32 -5.53
CA PHE A 119 -9.03 -5.67 -6.89
C PHE A 119 -10.21 -6.22 -7.69
N GLU A 120 -11.04 -7.06 -7.08
CA GLU A 120 -12.25 -7.63 -7.69
C GLU A 120 -13.22 -6.56 -8.24
N GLN A 121 -13.18 -5.35 -7.71
CA GLN A 121 -14.01 -4.22 -8.12
C GLN A 121 -13.33 -3.28 -9.13
N ILE A 122 -12.05 -3.54 -9.47
CA ILE A 122 -11.29 -2.73 -10.45
C ILE A 122 -11.30 -3.45 -11.80
N GLY A 123 -11.83 -2.80 -12.83
CA GLY A 123 -12.00 -3.39 -14.15
C GLY A 123 -12.96 -4.59 -14.16
N ASP A 124 -12.71 -5.54 -15.04
CA ASP A 124 -13.41 -6.81 -15.08
C ASP A 124 -12.44 -7.99 -14.85
N GLU A 125 -12.96 -9.16 -14.54
CA GLU A 125 -12.17 -10.35 -14.21
C GLU A 125 -11.19 -10.72 -15.35
N ALA A 126 -11.65 -10.70 -16.60
CA ALA A 126 -10.80 -10.99 -17.76
C ALA A 126 -9.74 -9.91 -18.04
N GLY A 127 -9.93 -8.74 -17.49
CA GLY A 127 -9.01 -7.59 -17.59
C GLY A 127 -7.98 -7.50 -16.47
N ARG A 128 -7.93 -8.48 -15.54
CA ARG A 128 -6.96 -8.53 -14.44
C ARG A 128 -6.10 -9.78 -14.49
N CYS A 129 -4.84 -9.62 -14.09
CA CYS A 129 -3.96 -10.72 -13.73
C CYS A 129 -3.56 -10.54 -12.27
N GLU A 130 -4.19 -11.30 -11.38
CA GLU A 130 -3.96 -11.22 -9.94
C GLU A 130 -2.78 -12.10 -9.54
N ILE A 131 -1.81 -11.54 -8.79
CA ILE A 131 -0.59 -12.22 -8.38
C ILE A 131 -0.40 -12.03 -6.88
N VAL A 132 -0.30 -13.14 -6.14
CA VAL A 132 0.14 -13.11 -4.73
C VAL A 132 1.61 -12.71 -4.69
N ASP A 133 1.94 -11.74 -3.84
CA ASP A 133 3.32 -11.33 -3.57
C ASP A 133 4.18 -12.53 -3.17
N TRP A 134 5.24 -12.77 -3.93
CA TRP A 134 6.17 -13.86 -3.70
C TRP A 134 6.80 -13.83 -2.31
N TYR A 135 7.21 -12.66 -1.86
CA TYR A 135 7.90 -12.52 -0.56
C TYR A 135 6.95 -12.81 0.59
N HIS A 136 5.69 -12.35 0.52
CA HIS A 136 4.65 -12.69 1.49
C HIS A 136 4.27 -14.18 1.46
N LEU A 137 4.26 -14.80 0.28
CA LEU A 137 4.03 -16.24 0.14
C LEU A 137 5.14 -17.03 0.86
N VAL A 138 6.42 -16.67 0.65
CA VAL A 138 7.57 -17.30 1.30
C VAL A 138 7.58 -17.02 2.82
N GLU A 139 7.19 -15.83 3.26
CA GLU A 139 7.01 -15.55 4.69
C GLU A 139 5.93 -16.42 5.32
N ASN A 140 4.81 -16.67 4.63
CA ASN A 140 3.76 -17.56 5.10
C ASN A 140 4.22 -19.02 5.12
N LEU A 141 4.98 -19.47 4.13
CA LEU A 141 5.64 -20.78 4.14
C LEU A 141 6.56 -20.94 5.36
N ALA A 142 7.40 -19.95 5.64
CA ALA A 142 8.32 -20.01 6.78
C ALA A 142 7.61 -20.10 8.14
N LYS A 143 6.38 -19.57 8.28
CA LYS A 143 5.56 -19.64 9.50
C LYS A 143 5.09 -21.05 9.84
N THR A 144 5.16 -22.02 8.91
CA THR A 144 4.85 -23.43 9.19
C THR A 144 5.80 -24.03 10.22
N GLY A 145 7.05 -23.52 10.26
CA GLY A 145 8.08 -24.00 11.19
C GLY A 145 8.65 -25.37 10.85
N ASP A 146 8.42 -25.89 9.64
CA ASP A 146 8.93 -27.17 9.17
C ASP A 146 10.45 -27.17 8.98
N PRO A 147 11.09 -28.37 8.92
CA PRO A 147 12.51 -28.48 8.62
C PRO A 147 12.90 -27.79 7.31
N LYS A 148 14.06 -27.13 7.30
CA LYS A 148 14.56 -26.35 6.17
C LYS A 148 14.47 -27.08 4.83
N GLN A 149 14.80 -28.38 4.81
CA GLN A 149 14.74 -29.17 3.57
C GLN A 149 13.32 -29.24 2.97
N ARG A 150 12.27 -29.34 3.82
CA ARG A 150 10.87 -29.33 3.37
C ARG A 150 10.48 -27.94 2.88
N LEU A 151 10.89 -26.88 3.60
CA LEU A 151 10.64 -25.50 3.19
C LEU A 151 11.29 -25.18 1.84
N ASP A 152 12.57 -25.53 1.65
CA ASP A 152 13.28 -25.31 0.39
C ASP A 152 12.63 -26.08 -0.78
N ALA A 153 12.12 -27.29 -0.55
CA ALA A 153 11.41 -28.07 -1.57
C ALA A 153 10.04 -27.43 -1.92
N ALA A 154 9.27 -26.98 -0.91
CA ALA A 154 8.00 -26.31 -1.13
C ALA A 154 8.18 -24.96 -1.82
N GLU A 155 9.19 -24.20 -1.45
CA GLU A 155 9.55 -22.94 -2.11
C GLU A 155 9.87 -23.16 -3.59
N ALA A 156 10.62 -24.23 -3.93
CA ALA A 156 10.93 -24.57 -5.31
C ALA A 156 9.67 -24.93 -6.12
N CYS A 157 8.72 -25.69 -5.55
CA CYS A 157 7.43 -25.97 -6.18
C CYS A 157 6.64 -24.66 -6.43
N LEU A 158 6.51 -23.83 -5.40
CA LEU A 158 5.76 -22.56 -5.48
C LEU A 158 6.40 -21.57 -6.46
N TRP A 159 7.73 -21.56 -6.55
CA TRP A 159 8.44 -20.74 -7.54
C TRP A 159 8.05 -21.05 -8.98
N MET A 160 7.74 -22.32 -9.25
CA MET A 160 7.27 -22.80 -10.56
C MET A 160 5.74 -22.73 -10.70
N GLY A 161 5.01 -22.29 -9.69
CA GLY A 161 3.54 -22.28 -9.66
C GLY A 161 2.91 -23.65 -9.38
N ASP A 162 3.72 -24.63 -8.94
CA ASP A 162 3.24 -25.98 -8.61
C ASP A 162 2.68 -26.01 -7.17
N VAL A 163 1.44 -25.54 -7.05
CA VAL A 163 0.72 -25.47 -5.77
C VAL A 163 0.42 -26.89 -5.24
N ASP A 164 0.08 -27.85 -6.11
CA ASP A 164 -0.22 -29.22 -5.72
C ASP A 164 1.03 -29.92 -5.18
N GLY A 165 2.15 -29.78 -5.88
CA GLY A 165 3.44 -30.30 -5.41
C GLY A 165 3.84 -29.71 -4.07
N ALA A 166 3.61 -28.42 -3.84
CA ALA A 166 3.87 -27.80 -2.53
C ALA A 166 2.96 -28.36 -1.43
N ILE A 167 1.65 -28.50 -1.69
CA ILE A 167 0.70 -29.07 -0.71
C ILE A 167 1.05 -30.51 -0.36
N ASP A 168 1.46 -31.32 -1.35
CA ASP A 168 1.82 -32.71 -1.16
C ASP A 168 2.98 -32.92 -0.16
N LEU A 169 3.89 -31.97 -0.09
CA LEU A 169 4.98 -31.98 0.89
C LEU A 169 4.49 -31.83 2.34
N PHE A 170 3.28 -31.36 2.56
CA PHE A 170 2.69 -31.10 3.88
C PHE A 170 1.54 -32.03 4.24
N ARG A 171 1.24 -33.07 3.44
CA ARG A 171 0.08 -33.98 3.64
C ARG A 171 0.03 -34.65 5.02
N ASP A 172 1.18 -34.92 5.61
CA ASP A 172 1.31 -35.55 6.93
C ASP A 172 1.32 -34.53 8.09
N GLY A 173 1.32 -33.24 7.77
CA GLY A 173 1.37 -32.17 8.76
C GLY A 173 0.05 -31.98 9.49
N GLN A 174 0.10 -32.10 10.85
CA GLN A 174 -1.05 -31.89 11.74
C GLN A 174 -0.98 -30.56 12.50
N HIS A 175 0.11 -29.83 12.33
CA HIS A 175 0.33 -28.59 13.04
C HIS A 175 -0.60 -27.48 12.50
N PRO A 176 -1.24 -26.67 13.36
CA PRO A 176 -2.18 -25.63 12.92
C PRO A 176 -1.61 -24.66 11.86
N GLN A 177 -0.32 -24.29 11.96
CA GLN A 177 0.32 -23.42 10.98
C GLN A 177 0.43 -24.07 9.59
N VAL A 178 0.68 -25.38 9.55
CA VAL A 178 0.72 -26.15 8.29
C VAL A 178 -0.67 -26.18 7.66
N LEU A 179 -1.70 -26.50 8.45
CA LEU A 179 -3.10 -26.52 7.96
C LEU A 179 -3.56 -25.13 7.47
N ASN A 180 -3.20 -24.08 8.20
CA ASN A 180 -3.47 -22.70 7.77
C ASN A 180 -2.77 -22.38 6.46
N PHE A 181 -1.51 -22.83 6.30
CA PHE A 181 -0.77 -22.60 5.06
C PHE A 181 -1.37 -23.35 3.87
N ILE A 182 -1.79 -24.62 4.05
CA ILE A 182 -2.50 -25.38 3.01
C ILE A 182 -3.82 -24.68 2.62
N THR A 183 -4.58 -24.19 3.61
CA THR A 183 -5.79 -23.41 3.36
C THR A 183 -5.49 -22.16 2.52
N TYR A 184 -4.48 -21.39 2.92
CA TYR A 184 -4.01 -20.22 2.20
C TYR A 184 -3.60 -20.53 0.75
N LEU A 185 -2.86 -21.63 0.52
CA LEU A 185 -2.49 -22.05 -0.83
C LEU A 185 -3.71 -22.39 -1.69
N ASN A 186 -4.72 -23.06 -1.12
CA ASN A 186 -5.94 -23.39 -1.84
C ASN A 186 -6.77 -22.15 -2.18
N GLU A 187 -6.92 -21.20 -1.26
CA GLU A 187 -7.65 -19.95 -1.46
C GLU A 187 -7.03 -19.07 -2.54
N HIS A 188 -5.69 -19.04 -2.58
CA HIS A 188 -4.95 -18.19 -3.52
C HIS A 188 -4.40 -18.95 -4.73
N ARG A 189 -4.80 -20.19 -4.95
CA ARG A 189 -4.25 -21.07 -6.00
C ARG A 189 -4.18 -20.39 -7.37
N HIS A 190 -5.22 -19.67 -7.76
CA HIS A 190 -5.31 -18.98 -9.05
C HIS A 190 -4.46 -17.71 -9.15
N ARG A 191 -3.93 -17.23 -8.02
CA ARG A 191 -3.05 -16.07 -7.89
C ARG A 191 -1.58 -16.44 -7.69
N ILE A 192 -1.30 -17.74 -7.47
CA ILE A 192 0.06 -18.29 -7.38
C ILE A 192 0.48 -18.69 -8.79
N VAL A 193 1.31 -17.87 -9.40
CA VAL A 193 1.74 -17.99 -10.79
C VAL A 193 3.09 -18.70 -10.89
N ASN A 194 3.54 -19.00 -12.10
CA ASN A 194 4.94 -19.38 -12.33
C ASN A 194 5.84 -18.14 -12.19
N TYR A 195 6.32 -17.89 -10.96
CA TYR A 195 7.13 -16.70 -10.64
C TYR A 195 8.42 -16.63 -11.45
N SER A 196 9.04 -17.79 -11.76
CA SER A 196 10.23 -17.86 -12.60
C SER A 196 9.97 -17.28 -13.98
N TYR A 197 8.85 -17.67 -14.59
CA TYR A 197 8.45 -17.18 -15.90
C TYR A 197 8.09 -15.68 -15.86
N TYR A 198 7.27 -15.26 -14.89
CA TYR A 198 6.84 -13.87 -14.77
C TYR A 198 8.02 -12.93 -14.54
N GLN A 199 8.98 -13.32 -13.69
CA GLN A 199 10.18 -12.54 -13.46
C GLN A 199 11.05 -12.44 -14.73
N ALA A 200 11.17 -13.53 -15.51
CA ALA A 200 11.91 -13.53 -16.77
C ALA A 200 11.28 -12.61 -17.83
N GLU A 201 9.95 -12.48 -17.82
CA GLU A 201 9.20 -11.55 -18.68
C GLU A 201 9.22 -10.09 -18.15
N GLY A 202 9.90 -9.81 -17.04
CA GLY A 202 9.98 -8.48 -16.46
C GLY A 202 8.73 -8.03 -15.69
N ILE A 203 7.78 -8.96 -15.44
CA ILE A 203 6.58 -8.69 -14.65
C ILE A 203 6.94 -8.72 -13.17
N SER A 204 6.44 -7.76 -12.40
CA SER A 204 6.68 -7.71 -10.97
C SER A 204 6.04 -8.91 -10.25
N ILE A 205 6.79 -9.53 -9.36
CA ILE A 205 6.36 -10.67 -8.54
C ILE A 205 6.23 -10.32 -7.06
N GLY A 206 6.51 -9.06 -6.70
CA GLY A 206 6.48 -8.57 -5.34
C GLY A 206 5.91 -7.18 -5.22
N SER A 207 5.25 -6.91 -4.10
CA SER A 207 4.56 -5.64 -3.80
C SER A 207 5.49 -4.59 -3.16
N GLY A 208 6.80 -4.67 -3.33
CA GLY A 208 7.79 -3.76 -2.74
C GLY A 208 7.52 -2.27 -3.00
N ALA A 209 6.94 -1.93 -4.15
CA ALA A 209 6.57 -0.56 -4.50
C ALA A 209 5.50 0.00 -3.55
N ILE A 210 4.43 -0.77 -3.27
CA ILE A 210 3.38 -0.32 -2.35
C ILE A 210 3.84 -0.36 -0.89
N GLU A 211 4.66 -1.34 -0.48
CA GLU A 211 5.25 -1.34 0.86
C GLU A 211 6.09 -0.08 1.10
N SER A 212 6.93 0.29 0.14
CA SER A 212 7.69 1.54 0.18
C SER A 212 6.76 2.74 0.30
N THR A 213 5.68 2.78 -0.48
CA THR A 213 4.66 3.84 -0.43
C THR A 213 4.02 3.94 0.96
N VAL A 214 3.57 2.83 1.54
CA VAL A 214 2.98 2.79 2.89
C VAL A 214 3.99 3.23 3.95
N LYS A 215 5.25 2.79 3.84
CA LYS A 215 6.36 3.26 4.71
C LYS A 215 6.58 4.77 4.57
N GLN A 216 6.56 5.31 3.36
CA GLN A 216 6.71 6.76 3.10
C GLN A 216 5.52 7.56 3.62
N ILE A 217 4.28 7.09 3.45
CA ILE A 217 3.10 7.70 4.08
C ILE A 217 3.23 7.65 5.60
N GLY A 218 3.63 6.50 6.13
CA GLY A 218 3.87 6.28 7.57
C GLY A 218 4.83 7.28 8.19
N ARG A 219 5.92 7.64 7.51
CA ARG A 219 6.88 8.67 7.98
C ARG A 219 6.22 10.01 8.31
N ARG A 220 5.14 10.36 7.61
CA ARG A 220 4.37 11.60 7.88
C ARG A 220 3.30 11.40 8.93
N VAL A 221 2.50 10.35 8.81
CA VAL A 221 1.30 10.19 9.65
C VAL A 221 1.58 9.56 11.01
N LYS A 222 2.74 8.88 11.15
CA LYS A 222 3.20 8.23 12.39
C LYS A 222 4.36 8.97 13.07
N ILE A 223 4.57 10.26 12.78
CA ILE A 223 5.57 11.07 13.51
C ILE A 223 5.32 10.91 15.02
N SER A 224 6.40 10.81 15.80
CA SER A 224 6.33 10.61 17.25
C SER A 224 5.35 11.58 17.91
N GLY A 225 4.41 11.04 18.69
CA GLY A 225 3.36 11.82 19.35
C GLY A 225 2.19 12.25 18.46
N ALA A 226 2.25 12.06 17.12
CA ALA A 226 1.18 12.49 16.24
C ALA A 226 -0.13 11.72 16.50
N GLN A 227 -1.21 12.48 16.60
CA GLN A 227 -2.58 12.00 16.66
C GLN A 227 -3.45 12.88 15.76
N TRP A 228 -4.36 12.27 15.03
CA TRP A 228 -5.16 12.96 14.03
C TRP A 228 -6.63 12.98 14.43
N ALA A 229 -7.29 14.10 14.28
CA ALA A 229 -8.74 14.16 14.29
C ALA A 229 -9.25 13.38 13.06
N LYS A 230 -10.25 12.51 13.24
CA LYS A 230 -10.73 11.58 12.20
C LYS A 230 -11.08 12.31 10.90
N GLU A 231 -11.76 13.44 11.00
CA GLU A 231 -12.18 14.29 9.89
C GLU A 231 -11.02 14.89 9.08
N ASN A 232 -9.84 15.00 9.67
CA ASN A 232 -8.64 15.57 9.03
C ASN A 232 -7.77 14.52 8.33
N VAL A 233 -8.01 13.23 8.58
CA VAL A 233 -7.17 12.14 8.04
C VAL A 233 -7.17 12.13 6.51
N PRO A 234 -8.31 12.20 5.81
CA PRO A 234 -8.32 12.20 4.34
C PRO A 234 -7.43 13.32 3.77
N GLN A 235 -7.52 14.50 4.34
CA GLN A 235 -6.74 15.66 3.85
C GLN A 235 -5.23 15.52 4.09
N VAL A 236 -4.84 14.92 5.22
CA VAL A 236 -3.43 14.66 5.52
C VAL A 236 -2.86 13.59 4.58
N LEU A 237 -3.63 12.56 4.26
CA LEU A 237 -3.24 11.55 3.29
C LEU A 237 -3.09 12.16 1.90
N ARG A 238 -4.07 12.94 1.42
CA ARG A 238 -4.00 13.67 0.14
C ARG A 238 -2.79 14.60 0.08
N HIS A 239 -2.50 15.34 1.15
CA HIS A 239 -1.31 16.20 1.23
C HIS A 239 -0.02 15.39 1.08
N ARG A 240 0.07 14.25 1.78
CA ARG A 240 1.25 13.39 1.72
C ARG A 240 1.41 12.73 0.35
N THR A 241 0.34 12.21 -0.24
CA THR A 241 0.39 11.60 -1.58
C THR A 241 0.67 12.64 -2.67
N ALA A 242 0.13 13.85 -2.57
CA ALA A 242 0.48 14.97 -3.47
C ALA A 242 1.99 15.29 -3.42
N TYR A 243 2.61 15.20 -2.23
CA TYR A 243 4.07 15.34 -2.12
C TYR A 243 4.80 14.17 -2.81
N LEU A 244 4.37 12.93 -2.58
CA LEU A 244 4.98 11.74 -3.18
C LEU A 244 4.88 11.73 -4.71
N ASN A 245 3.78 12.28 -5.24
CA ASN A 245 3.54 12.44 -6.68
C ASN A 245 4.23 13.69 -7.27
N GLY A 246 5.04 14.43 -6.50
CA GLY A 246 5.72 15.63 -6.99
C GLY A 246 4.79 16.84 -7.23
N GLN A 247 3.51 16.77 -6.89
CA GLN A 247 2.51 17.82 -7.15
C GLN A 247 2.73 19.09 -6.30
N LEU A 248 3.55 19.03 -5.25
CA LEU A 248 3.88 20.20 -4.41
C LEU A 248 5.11 20.97 -4.88
N SER A 249 5.82 20.49 -5.89
CA SER A 249 6.97 21.15 -6.46
C SER A 249 6.53 22.19 -7.51
N ARG A 250 6.75 23.48 -7.25
CA ARG A 250 6.69 24.61 -8.20
C ARG A 250 5.35 25.02 -8.82
N ALA A 251 4.26 24.26 -8.74
CA ALA A 251 2.98 24.59 -9.39
C ALA A 251 2.10 25.58 -8.59
N GLY A 252 2.62 26.20 -7.53
CA GLY A 252 1.93 27.21 -6.74
C GLY A 252 2.30 28.67 -7.09
N VAL A 253 3.04 28.89 -8.19
CA VAL A 253 3.40 30.22 -8.69
C VAL A 253 3.01 30.28 -10.16
N GLN A 254 1.74 30.08 -10.45
CA GLN A 254 1.10 30.67 -11.62
C GLN A 254 0.10 31.69 -11.09
N ASN A 255 0.45 32.94 -11.36
CA ASN A 255 -0.32 34.16 -11.08
C ASN A 255 -1.76 34.11 -11.60
#